data_5ae3615feb764e8a15ce85f93e7b0a62
#
_entry.id   5ae3615feb764e8a15ce85f93e7b0a62
#
_cell.length_a   1.000
_cell.length_b   1.000
_cell.length_c   1.000
_cell.angle_alpha   90.00
_cell.angle_beta   90.00
_cell.angle_gamma   90.00
#
_symmetry.space_group_name_H-M   'P 1'
#
loop_
_entity.id
_entity.type
_entity.pdbx_description
1 polymer ?
#
loop_
_entity_poly.entity_id
_entity_poly.type
_entity_poly.pdbx_seq_one_letter_code
_entity_poly.pdbx_strand_id
1 'polypeptide(L)'
;MTAWWWVLLVVVVWLTVGLLTAAWFVIRAGHRHRLWYVVGGLLGPLFIPIAIERGRANATVVDVANRPPTGQGTGLRVAVGVDGSPESDRALRAIARALGGTVSELVLVTVTNPDRVGLDVGAEQRAARRMLDERAEALPGELPPPTTEVVRGHPVDALLAAAEAHDVDLLVVGRHGHGMQNRLLGSVAEELSRRSPRALLLGSPRSR
;
A
#
# COMPACT_ATOMS: atom_id res chain seq x y z
N MET A 1 40.22 -1.37 37.52
CA MET A 1 39.15 -0.34 37.35
C MET A 1 38.76 -0.11 35.85
N THR A 2 39.33 -0.81 34.88
CA THR A 2 39.13 -0.56 33.45
C THR A 2 38.00 -1.39 32.76
N ALA A 3 37.51 -2.47 33.37
CA ALA A 3 36.53 -3.35 32.78
C ALA A 3 35.11 -2.74 32.69
N TRP A 4 34.74 -1.86 33.60
CA TRP A 4 33.41 -1.26 33.64
C TRP A 4 33.18 -0.25 32.51
N TRP A 5 34.21 0.40 32.03
CA TRP A 5 34.11 1.35 30.92
C TRP A 5 33.77 0.67 29.61
N TRP A 6 34.34 -0.52 29.37
CA TRP A 6 34.03 -1.32 28.19
C TRP A 6 32.58 -1.82 28.21
N VAL A 7 32.08 -2.26 29.36
CA VAL A 7 30.70 -2.68 29.52
C VAL A 7 29.75 -1.52 29.24
N LEU A 8 30.04 -0.36 29.79
CA LEU A 8 29.23 0.84 29.63
C LEU A 8 29.24 1.31 28.17
N LEU A 9 30.38 1.28 27.49
CA LEU A 9 30.52 1.61 26.08
C LEU A 9 29.72 0.62 25.19
N VAL A 10 29.80 -0.68 25.45
CA VAL A 10 29.03 -1.69 24.72
C VAL A 10 27.53 -1.47 24.89
N VAL A 11 27.06 -1.18 26.10
CA VAL A 11 25.63 -0.92 26.36
C VAL A 11 25.15 0.36 25.63
N VAL A 12 25.94 1.42 25.65
CA VAL A 12 25.60 2.67 24.95
C VAL A 12 25.54 2.44 23.45
N VAL A 13 26.52 1.73 22.87
CA VAL A 13 26.50 1.39 21.43
C VAL A 13 25.30 0.51 21.10
N TRP A 14 25.00 -0.50 21.95
CA TRP A 14 23.83 -1.36 21.75
C TRP A 14 22.51 -0.57 21.70
N LEU A 15 22.29 0.30 22.68
CA LEU A 15 21.09 1.14 22.76
C LEU A 15 21.00 2.14 21.61
N THR A 16 22.11 2.77 21.22
CA THR A 16 22.13 3.74 20.14
C THR A 16 21.82 3.10 18.78
N VAL A 17 22.43 1.94 18.48
CA VAL A 17 22.14 1.18 17.25
C VAL A 17 20.68 0.74 17.22
N GLY A 18 20.15 0.22 18.33
CA GLY A 18 18.74 -0.17 18.42
C GLY A 18 17.77 0.99 18.24
N LEU A 19 18.05 2.14 18.83
CA LEU A 19 17.23 3.33 18.71
C LEU A 19 17.26 3.92 17.29
N LEU A 20 18.44 3.97 16.66
CA LEU A 20 18.59 4.44 15.28
C LEU A 20 17.87 3.51 14.29
N THR A 21 17.96 2.19 14.50
CA THR A 21 17.27 1.20 13.67
C THR A 21 15.75 1.31 13.83
N ALA A 22 15.26 1.47 15.06
CA ALA A 22 13.84 1.69 15.33
C ALA A 22 13.34 3.01 14.72
N ALA A 23 14.11 4.10 14.83
CA ALA A 23 13.78 5.38 14.21
C ALA A 23 13.71 5.27 12.69
N TRP A 24 14.70 4.63 12.07
CA TRP A 24 14.71 4.38 10.63
C TRP A 24 13.50 3.53 10.19
N PHE A 25 13.17 2.47 10.94
CA PHE A 25 12.01 1.62 10.70
C PHE A 25 10.70 2.39 10.82
N VAL A 26 10.51 3.18 11.89
CA VAL A 26 9.30 3.99 12.10
C VAL A 26 9.11 5.03 11.00
N ILE A 27 10.20 5.69 10.57
CA ILE A 27 10.16 6.68 9.50
C ILE A 27 9.80 6.01 8.16
N ARG A 28 10.43 4.86 7.87
CA ARG A 28 10.26 4.16 6.59
C ARG A 28 8.95 3.39 6.49
N ALA A 29 8.51 2.76 7.59
CA ALA A 29 7.29 1.96 7.63
C ALA A 29 6.03 2.75 8.00
N GLY A 30 6.14 4.04 8.31
CA GLY A 30 5.01 4.90 8.67
C GLY A 30 4.33 4.55 10.00
N HIS A 31 4.93 3.69 10.80
CA HIS A 31 4.39 3.24 12.08
C HIS A 31 4.51 4.33 13.15
N ARG A 32 3.40 4.84 13.67
CA ARG A 32 3.37 5.91 14.69
C ARG A 32 3.36 5.43 16.15
N HIS A 33 3.47 4.13 16.40
CA HIS A 33 3.45 3.61 17.77
C HIS A 33 4.78 3.79 18.49
N ARG A 34 4.74 4.56 19.60
CA ARG A 34 5.90 4.84 20.46
C ARG A 34 6.55 3.58 21.07
N LEU A 35 5.81 2.48 21.16
CA LEU A 35 6.31 1.17 21.61
C LEU A 35 7.49 0.64 20.79
N TRP A 36 7.58 0.97 19.51
CA TRP A 36 8.68 0.53 18.64
C TRP A 36 10.04 1.07 19.04
N TYR A 37 10.11 2.27 19.64
CA TYR A 37 11.35 2.83 20.19
C TYR A 37 11.82 2.07 21.43
N VAL A 38 10.88 1.64 22.29
CA VAL A 38 11.20 0.82 23.46
C VAL A 38 11.69 -0.57 23.06
N VAL A 39 10.99 -1.21 22.12
CA VAL A 39 11.35 -2.54 21.60
C VAL A 39 12.69 -2.49 20.87
N GLY A 40 12.94 -1.48 20.03
CA GLY A 40 14.21 -1.30 19.33
C GLY A 40 15.36 -1.03 20.27
N GLY A 41 15.17 -0.18 21.28
CA GLY A 41 16.17 0.09 22.32
C GLY A 41 16.55 -1.16 23.13
N LEU A 42 15.56 -1.98 23.50
CA LEU A 42 15.77 -3.20 24.29
C LEU A 42 16.46 -4.32 23.47
N LEU A 43 15.99 -4.53 22.24
CA LEU A 43 16.52 -5.59 21.35
C LEU A 43 17.83 -5.19 20.67
N GLY A 44 18.17 -3.89 20.60
CA GLY A 44 19.40 -3.42 19.97
C GLY A 44 19.54 -3.91 18.53
N PRO A 45 20.72 -4.40 18.10
CA PRO A 45 20.95 -4.89 16.74
C PRO A 45 20.12 -6.13 16.37
N LEU A 46 19.60 -6.90 17.33
CA LEU A 46 18.68 -8.02 17.09
C LEU A 46 17.33 -7.56 16.51
N PHE A 47 17.01 -6.27 16.61
CA PHE A 47 15.81 -5.70 15.99
C PHE A 47 15.90 -5.66 14.45
N ILE A 48 17.11 -5.63 13.89
CA ILE A 48 17.35 -5.53 12.44
C ILE A 48 16.64 -6.64 11.64
N PRO A 49 16.86 -7.96 11.92
CA PRO A 49 16.18 -9.02 11.19
C PRO A 49 14.66 -8.98 11.36
N ILE A 50 14.16 -8.63 12.56
CA ILE A 50 12.72 -8.50 12.82
C ILE A 50 12.12 -7.33 12.00
N ALA A 51 12.84 -6.22 11.90
CA ALA A 51 12.42 -5.07 11.11
C ALA A 51 12.41 -5.39 9.60
N ILE A 52 13.37 -6.16 9.11
CA ILE A 52 13.46 -6.60 7.72
C ILE A 52 12.33 -7.59 7.39
N GLU A 53 12.07 -8.55 8.25
CA GLU A 53 11.07 -9.59 8.03
C GLU A 53 9.65 -9.03 8.09
N ARG A 54 9.36 -8.10 9.00
CA ARG A 54 8.09 -7.37 9.04
C ARG A 54 7.94 -6.33 7.94
N GLY A 55 9.04 -5.74 7.47
CA GLY A 55 9.03 -4.88 6.29
C GLY A 55 8.75 -5.65 4.99
N ARG A 56 8.93 -6.97 5.01
CA ARG A 56 8.59 -7.92 3.94
C ARG A 56 7.28 -8.66 4.21
N ALA A 57 6.41 -8.12 5.08
CA ALA A 57 5.09 -8.73 5.31
C ALA A 57 4.42 -8.95 3.96
N ASN A 58 4.43 -10.22 3.51
CA ASN A 58 3.90 -10.63 2.22
C ASN A 58 2.47 -10.12 2.09
N ALA A 59 2.21 -9.40 1.02
CA ALA A 59 0.86 -9.01 0.66
C ALA A 59 0.02 -10.29 0.56
N THR A 60 -1.00 -10.40 1.38
CA THR A 60 -1.89 -11.56 1.38
C THR A 60 -3.23 -11.11 0.82
N VAL A 61 -3.61 -11.69 -0.30
CA VAL A 61 -4.96 -11.49 -0.85
C VAL A 61 -5.93 -12.13 0.11
N VAL A 62 -6.85 -11.34 0.65
CA VAL A 62 -7.78 -11.79 1.67
C VAL A 62 -9.14 -12.11 1.05
N ASP A 63 -9.53 -11.38 0.03
CA ASP A 63 -10.81 -11.54 -0.65
C ASP A 63 -10.74 -11.08 -2.11
N VAL A 64 -11.24 -11.92 -3.01
CA VAL A 64 -11.38 -11.64 -4.45
C VAL A 64 -12.82 -11.88 -4.84
N ALA A 65 -13.45 -10.91 -5.45
CA ALA A 65 -14.79 -11.12 -6.02
C ALA A 65 -14.93 -10.48 -7.41
N ASN A 66 -16.02 -10.84 -8.09
CA ASN A 66 -16.35 -10.37 -9.42
C ASN A 66 -15.19 -10.56 -10.43
N ARG A 67 -14.59 -11.77 -10.44
CA ARG A 67 -13.61 -12.09 -11.48
C ARG A 67 -14.37 -12.37 -12.79
N PRO A 68 -14.45 -11.42 -13.73
CA PRO A 68 -14.98 -11.72 -15.04
C PRO A 68 -14.08 -12.80 -15.70
N PRO A 69 -14.61 -13.61 -16.60
CA PRO A 69 -13.78 -14.55 -17.35
C PRO A 69 -12.67 -13.75 -18.04
N THR A 70 -11.43 -14.19 -17.88
CA THR A 70 -10.24 -13.55 -18.44
C THR A 70 -10.41 -13.44 -19.95
N GLY A 71 -10.85 -12.27 -20.40
CA GLY A 71 -11.00 -12.00 -21.82
C GLY A 71 -9.60 -11.85 -22.42
N GLN A 72 -9.30 -12.59 -23.47
CA GLN A 72 -8.14 -12.36 -24.33
C GLN A 72 -8.38 -11.10 -25.18
N GLY A 73 -8.71 -9.98 -24.52
CA GLY A 73 -8.88 -8.70 -25.20
C GLY A 73 -7.53 -8.09 -25.55
N THR A 74 -7.42 -7.50 -26.72
CA THR A 74 -6.23 -6.76 -27.20
C THR A 74 -6.11 -5.36 -26.56
N GLY A 75 -6.78 -5.11 -25.41
CA GLY A 75 -6.78 -3.83 -24.71
C GLY A 75 -5.84 -3.80 -23.51
N LEU A 76 -5.76 -2.64 -22.87
CA LEU A 76 -4.96 -2.40 -21.66
C LEU A 76 -5.55 -3.14 -20.46
N ARG A 77 -4.69 -3.78 -19.67
CA ARG A 77 -5.00 -4.30 -18.34
C ARG A 77 -4.59 -3.27 -17.29
N VAL A 78 -5.56 -2.82 -16.51
CA VAL A 78 -5.37 -1.70 -15.60
C VAL A 78 -5.69 -2.10 -14.17
N ALA A 79 -4.76 -1.87 -13.23
CA ALA A 79 -5.04 -1.95 -11.81
C ALA A 79 -5.18 -0.56 -11.20
N VAL A 80 -6.18 -0.37 -10.36
CA VAL A 80 -6.44 0.89 -9.66
C VAL A 80 -6.40 0.68 -8.16
N GLY A 81 -5.49 1.36 -7.48
CA GLY A 81 -5.48 1.43 -6.02
C GLY A 81 -6.57 2.36 -5.51
N VAL A 82 -7.50 1.81 -4.74
CA VAL A 82 -8.66 2.53 -4.18
C VAL A 82 -8.55 2.53 -2.66
N ASP A 83 -8.40 3.71 -2.07
CA ASP A 83 -8.33 3.89 -0.62
C ASP A 83 -9.56 4.60 -0.04
N GLY A 84 -10.57 4.87 -0.88
CA GLY A 84 -11.77 5.62 -0.51
C GLY A 84 -11.57 7.14 -0.43
N SER A 85 -10.39 7.65 -0.80
CA SER A 85 -10.16 9.09 -0.88
C SER A 85 -10.79 9.70 -2.13
N PRO A 86 -11.13 11.00 -2.11
CA PRO A 86 -11.59 11.70 -3.30
C PRO A 86 -10.59 11.67 -4.46
N GLU A 87 -9.32 11.51 -4.16
CA GLU A 87 -8.23 11.41 -5.14
C GLU A 87 -8.27 10.08 -5.90
N SER A 88 -8.45 8.95 -5.20
CA SER A 88 -8.61 7.65 -5.84
C SER A 88 -9.88 7.59 -6.70
N ASP A 89 -10.98 8.17 -6.22
CA ASP A 89 -12.22 8.28 -7.01
C ASP A 89 -12.05 9.15 -8.27
N ARG A 90 -11.23 10.21 -8.19
CA ARG A 90 -10.91 11.05 -9.37
C ARG A 90 -10.02 10.32 -10.36
N ALA A 91 -9.04 9.55 -9.87
CA ALA A 91 -8.18 8.74 -10.70
C ALA A 91 -9.00 7.72 -11.49
N LEU A 92 -9.95 7.05 -10.83
CA LEU A 92 -10.84 6.08 -11.47
C LEU A 92 -11.71 6.74 -12.56
N ARG A 93 -12.31 7.89 -12.28
CA ARG A 93 -13.08 8.65 -13.29
C ARG A 93 -12.21 9.19 -14.44
N ALA A 94 -10.95 9.52 -14.16
CA ALA A 94 -10.04 10.00 -15.20
C ALA A 94 -9.68 8.88 -16.19
N ILE A 95 -9.48 7.66 -15.71
CA ILE A 95 -9.23 6.49 -16.54
C ILE A 95 -10.45 6.16 -17.40
N ALA A 96 -11.65 6.14 -16.80
CA ALA A 96 -12.88 5.90 -17.54
C ALA A 96 -13.02 6.84 -18.75
N ARG A 97 -12.76 8.12 -18.53
CA ARG A 97 -12.85 9.13 -19.60
C ARG A 97 -11.74 9.07 -20.63
N ALA A 98 -10.51 8.75 -20.18
CA ALA A 98 -9.35 8.82 -21.05
C ALA A 98 -9.08 7.50 -21.80
N LEU A 99 -9.38 6.38 -21.18
CA LEU A 99 -8.96 5.04 -21.64
C LEU A 99 -10.10 4.03 -21.67
N GLY A 100 -11.35 4.40 -21.30
CA GLY A 100 -12.45 3.46 -21.09
C GLY A 100 -12.63 2.46 -22.23
N GLY A 101 -12.64 2.93 -23.47
CA GLY A 101 -12.80 2.09 -24.67
C GLY A 101 -11.56 1.25 -25.01
N THR A 102 -10.44 1.41 -24.34
CA THR A 102 -9.19 0.67 -24.57
C THR A 102 -8.84 -0.28 -23.43
N VAL A 103 -9.56 -0.23 -22.30
CA VAL A 103 -9.35 -1.12 -21.16
C VAL A 103 -10.05 -2.44 -21.41
N SER A 104 -9.27 -3.54 -21.43
CA SER A 104 -9.80 -4.91 -21.57
C SER A 104 -10.02 -5.61 -20.22
N GLU A 105 -9.22 -5.25 -19.20
CA GLU A 105 -9.33 -5.77 -17.86
C GLU A 105 -9.12 -4.66 -16.83
N LEU A 106 -9.99 -4.60 -15.82
CA LEU A 106 -9.92 -3.64 -14.74
C LEU A 106 -9.87 -4.38 -13.39
N VAL A 107 -8.87 -4.07 -12.58
CA VAL A 107 -8.73 -4.59 -11.22
C VAL A 107 -8.78 -3.42 -10.22
N LEU A 108 -9.72 -3.44 -9.30
CA LEU A 108 -9.78 -2.50 -8.20
C LEU A 108 -9.17 -3.14 -6.96
N VAL A 109 -8.13 -2.53 -6.43
CA VAL A 109 -7.38 -3.06 -5.28
C VAL A 109 -7.50 -2.10 -4.11
N THR A 110 -7.95 -2.58 -2.96
CA THR A 110 -7.82 -1.86 -1.69
C THR A 110 -6.92 -2.60 -0.73
N VAL A 111 -6.18 -1.86 0.07
CA VAL A 111 -5.20 -2.43 0.99
C VAL A 111 -5.60 -2.12 2.42
N THR A 112 -5.71 -3.18 3.23
CA THR A 112 -5.98 -3.08 4.68
C THR A 112 -4.69 -3.18 5.49
N ASN A 113 -4.68 -2.54 6.65
CA ASN A 113 -3.50 -2.44 7.49
C ASN A 113 -3.12 -3.81 8.10
N PRO A 114 -1.87 -4.32 7.91
CA PRO A 114 -1.41 -5.58 8.46
C PRO A 114 -1.29 -5.57 9.99
N ASP A 115 -1.13 -4.39 10.60
CA ASP A 115 -0.89 -4.26 12.05
C ASP A 115 -2.15 -4.31 12.90
N ARG A 116 -3.32 -4.30 12.30
CA ARG A 116 -4.57 -4.48 13.04
C ARG A 116 -4.77 -5.96 13.36
N VAL A 117 -4.78 -6.26 14.66
CA VAL A 117 -4.98 -7.60 15.20
C VAL A 117 -6.23 -7.59 16.11
N GLY A 118 -7.06 -8.62 16.01
CA GLY A 118 -8.22 -8.79 16.88
C GLY A 118 -9.57 -8.68 16.17
N LEU A 119 -10.62 -8.35 16.94
CA LEU A 119 -12.03 -8.33 16.46
C LEU A 119 -12.29 -7.29 15.35
N ASP A 120 -11.45 -6.27 15.23
CA ASP A 120 -11.61 -5.19 14.25
C ASP A 120 -11.18 -5.60 12.82
N VAL A 121 -10.39 -6.67 12.66
CA VAL A 121 -9.91 -7.11 11.33
C VAL A 121 -11.07 -7.46 10.41
N GLY A 122 -12.03 -8.23 10.91
CA GLY A 122 -13.20 -8.60 10.12
C GLY A 122 -14.12 -7.43 9.78
N ALA A 123 -14.21 -6.42 10.65
CA ALA A 123 -14.97 -5.20 10.39
C ALA A 123 -14.29 -4.34 9.33
N GLU A 124 -12.96 -4.19 9.39
CA GLU A 124 -12.17 -3.47 8.40
C GLU A 124 -12.28 -4.11 7.01
N GLN A 125 -12.16 -5.45 6.93
CA GLN A 125 -12.32 -6.18 5.67
C GLN A 125 -13.71 -5.98 5.06
N ARG A 126 -14.77 -6.11 5.88
CA ARG A 126 -16.15 -5.86 5.41
C ARG A 126 -16.35 -4.41 4.95
N ALA A 127 -15.74 -3.45 5.61
CA ALA A 127 -15.80 -2.04 5.20
C ALA A 127 -15.05 -1.82 3.88
N ALA A 128 -13.85 -2.38 3.74
CA ALA A 128 -13.06 -2.33 2.52
C ALA A 128 -13.81 -2.98 1.34
N ARG A 129 -14.45 -4.13 1.60
CA ARG A 129 -15.26 -4.82 0.60
C ARG A 129 -16.42 -3.96 0.13
N ARG A 130 -17.25 -3.48 1.06
CA ARG A 130 -18.38 -2.59 0.71
C ARG A 130 -17.93 -1.37 -0.09
N MET A 131 -16.82 -0.75 0.32
CA MET A 131 -16.25 0.40 -0.37
C MET A 131 -15.86 0.05 -1.82
N LEU A 132 -15.26 -1.13 -2.08
CA LEU A 132 -14.96 -1.57 -3.44
C LEU A 132 -16.21 -1.88 -4.25
N ASP A 133 -17.20 -2.54 -3.66
CA ASP A 133 -18.46 -2.89 -4.32
C ASP A 133 -19.21 -1.62 -4.75
N GLU A 134 -19.31 -0.60 -3.87
CA GLU A 134 -19.90 0.69 -4.19
C GLU A 134 -19.20 1.39 -5.37
N ARG A 135 -17.85 1.28 -5.46
CA ARG A 135 -17.09 1.88 -6.57
C ARG A 135 -17.22 1.09 -7.84
N ALA A 136 -17.29 -0.23 -7.74
CA ALA A 136 -17.53 -1.12 -8.88
C ALA A 136 -18.90 -0.85 -9.51
N GLU A 137 -19.94 -0.67 -8.69
CA GLU A 137 -21.29 -0.34 -9.13
C GLU A 137 -21.39 1.08 -9.73
N ALA A 138 -20.59 2.01 -9.22
CA ALA A 138 -20.57 3.40 -9.68
C ALA A 138 -19.68 3.64 -10.90
N LEU A 139 -19.07 2.59 -11.48
CA LEU A 139 -18.23 2.72 -12.65
C LEU A 139 -19.03 3.16 -13.87
N PRO A 140 -18.45 4.08 -14.70
CA PRO A 140 -19.01 4.38 -16.01
C PRO A 140 -19.02 3.14 -16.90
N GLY A 141 -20.06 3.03 -17.74
CA GLY A 141 -20.25 1.87 -18.65
C GLY A 141 -19.19 1.71 -19.74
N GLU A 142 -18.28 2.67 -19.88
CA GLU A 142 -17.14 2.59 -20.81
C GLU A 142 -16.02 1.69 -20.30
N LEU A 143 -16.04 1.32 -19.01
CA LEU A 143 -15.07 0.38 -18.41
C LEU A 143 -15.65 -1.03 -18.32
N PRO A 144 -14.81 -2.06 -18.44
CA PRO A 144 -15.25 -3.43 -18.20
C PRO A 144 -15.63 -3.66 -16.74
N PRO A 145 -16.47 -4.66 -16.43
CA PRO A 145 -16.74 -5.06 -15.06
C PRO A 145 -15.42 -5.38 -14.33
N PRO A 146 -15.17 -4.77 -13.16
CA PRO A 146 -13.89 -4.93 -12.49
C PRO A 146 -13.79 -6.23 -11.70
N THR A 147 -12.59 -6.80 -11.63
CA THR A 147 -12.19 -7.66 -10.52
C THR A 147 -11.95 -6.78 -9.31
N THR A 148 -12.45 -7.16 -8.13
CA THR A 148 -12.24 -6.41 -6.89
C THR A 148 -11.44 -7.24 -5.90
N GLU A 149 -10.36 -6.68 -5.36
CA GLU A 149 -9.46 -7.36 -4.42
C GLU A 149 -9.24 -6.55 -3.15
N VAL A 150 -9.42 -7.21 -2.00
CA VAL A 150 -9.00 -6.70 -0.70
C VAL A 150 -7.70 -7.41 -0.33
N VAL A 151 -6.61 -6.66 -0.27
CA VAL A 151 -5.28 -7.17 0.05
C VAL A 151 -4.88 -6.67 1.43
N ARG A 152 -4.33 -7.55 2.27
CA ARG A 152 -3.76 -7.18 3.56
C ARG A 152 -2.26 -7.08 3.43
N GLY A 153 -1.66 -5.95 3.80
CA GLY A 153 -0.22 -5.77 3.69
C GLY A 153 0.22 -4.32 3.66
N HIS A 154 1.49 -4.14 3.35
CA HIS A 154 2.01 -2.80 3.07
C HIS A 154 1.49 -2.31 1.71
N PRO A 155 0.94 -1.09 1.61
CA PRO A 155 0.24 -0.65 0.40
C PRO A 155 1.02 -0.78 -0.90
N VAL A 156 2.30 -0.42 -0.89
CA VAL A 156 3.16 -0.51 -2.08
C VAL A 156 3.37 -1.95 -2.52
N ASP A 157 3.71 -2.84 -1.58
CA ASP A 157 3.97 -4.24 -1.87
C ASP A 157 2.69 -4.97 -2.32
N ALA A 158 1.56 -4.63 -1.70
CA ALA A 158 0.25 -5.15 -2.06
C ALA A 158 -0.17 -4.76 -3.49
N LEU A 159 0.02 -3.48 -3.85
CA LEU A 159 -0.31 -2.97 -5.19
C LEU A 159 0.62 -3.55 -6.26
N LEU A 160 1.92 -3.69 -5.97
CA LEU A 160 2.88 -4.31 -6.90
C LEU A 160 2.58 -5.80 -7.08
N ALA A 161 2.25 -6.53 -6.01
CA ALA A 161 1.88 -7.94 -6.08
C ALA A 161 0.58 -8.15 -6.89
N ALA A 162 -0.44 -7.31 -6.69
CA ALA A 162 -1.65 -7.34 -7.48
C ALA A 162 -1.38 -7.02 -8.97
N ALA A 163 -0.54 -6.02 -9.24
CA ALA A 163 -0.15 -5.66 -10.60
C ALA A 163 0.61 -6.80 -11.32
N GLU A 164 1.41 -7.56 -10.60
CA GLU A 164 2.10 -8.75 -11.12
C GLU A 164 1.13 -9.92 -11.32
N ALA A 165 0.27 -10.22 -10.33
CA ALA A 165 -0.67 -11.35 -10.38
C ALA A 165 -1.68 -11.24 -11.54
N HIS A 166 -2.08 -10.02 -11.89
CA HIS A 166 -2.98 -9.73 -13.02
C HIS A 166 -2.23 -9.32 -14.29
N ASP A 167 -0.90 -9.35 -14.28
CA ASP A 167 -0.04 -8.96 -15.41
C ASP A 167 -0.50 -7.63 -16.04
N VAL A 168 -0.76 -6.61 -15.21
CA VAL A 168 -1.31 -5.32 -15.67
C VAL A 168 -0.27 -4.51 -16.46
N ASP A 169 -0.75 -3.74 -17.42
CA ASP A 169 0.07 -2.82 -18.21
C ASP A 169 0.21 -1.46 -17.51
N LEU A 170 -0.84 -1.06 -16.76
CA LEU A 170 -0.93 0.24 -16.11
C LEU A 170 -1.42 0.12 -14.66
N LEU A 171 -0.62 0.63 -13.73
CA LEU A 171 -1.02 0.81 -12.33
C LEU A 171 -1.45 2.26 -12.09
N VAL A 172 -2.57 2.45 -11.41
CA VAL A 172 -3.15 3.77 -11.16
C VAL A 172 -3.41 3.96 -9.70
N VAL A 173 -2.98 5.10 -9.16
CA VAL A 173 -3.23 5.48 -7.76
C VAL A 173 -3.56 6.96 -7.65
N GLY A 174 -4.25 7.32 -6.58
CA GLY A 174 -4.40 8.72 -6.21
C GLY A 174 -3.05 9.36 -5.89
N ARG A 175 -2.89 10.63 -6.22
CA ARG A 175 -1.66 11.37 -5.90
C ARG A 175 -1.43 11.49 -4.40
N HIS A 176 -2.51 11.59 -3.61
CA HIS A 176 -2.52 11.63 -2.15
C HIS A 176 -3.56 10.63 -1.64
N GLY A 177 -3.27 10.01 -0.50
CA GLY A 177 -4.23 9.22 0.27
C GLY A 177 -4.83 10.03 1.42
N HIS A 178 -5.58 9.37 2.29
CA HIS A 178 -6.21 9.98 3.46
C HIS A 178 -5.17 10.71 4.35
N GLY A 179 -5.39 12.00 4.58
CA GLY A 179 -4.72 12.76 5.65
C GLY A 179 -3.45 13.52 5.30
N MET A 180 -3.03 13.63 4.04
CA MET A 180 -1.82 14.38 3.65
C MET A 180 -2.09 15.42 2.55
N GLN A 181 -2.60 16.60 2.91
CA GLN A 181 -2.86 17.68 1.94
C GLN A 181 -1.63 18.56 1.65
N ASN A 182 -0.55 18.50 2.44
CA ASN A 182 0.57 19.44 2.35
C ASN A 182 1.84 18.91 1.68
N ARG A 183 1.84 17.70 1.11
CA ARG A 183 2.98 17.17 0.34
C ARG A 183 2.68 17.18 -1.14
N LEU A 184 3.72 17.39 -1.96
CA LEU A 184 3.60 17.32 -3.42
C LEU A 184 3.15 15.94 -3.90
N LEU A 185 3.53 14.88 -3.18
CA LEU A 185 3.20 13.49 -3.48
C LEU A 185 3.01 12.70 -2.19
N GLY A 186 2.02 11.80 -2.15
CA GLY A 186 1.81 10.87 -1.05
C GLY A 186 2.92 9.81 -1.01
N SER A 187 3.20 9.25 0.18
CA SER A 187 4.27 8.26 0.38
C SER A 187 4.11 7.01 -0.50
N VAL A 188 2.88 6.52 -0.69
CA VAL A 188 2.59 5.38 -1.56
C VAL A 188 2.87 5.71 -3.03
N ALA A 189 2.39 6.84 -3.51
CA ALA A 189 2.60 7.28 -4.89
C ALA A 189 4.09 7.55 -5.17
N GLU A 190 4.80 8.16 -4.22
CA GLU A 190 6.24 8.39 -4.31
C GLU A 190 7.04 7.09 -4.35
N GLU A 191 6.73 6.13 -3.49
CA GLU A 191 7.44 4.86 -3.46
C GLU A 191 7.11 3.97 -4.68
N LEU A 192 5.85 3.96 -5.13
CA LEU A 192 5.47 3.29 -6.38
C LEU A 192 6.19 3.87 -7.58
N SER A 193 6.38 5.20 -7.65
CA SER A 193 7.11 5.83 -8.78
C SER A 193 8.57 5.39 -8.89
N ARG A 194 9.17 4.94 -7.78
CA ARG A 194 10.54 4.43 -7.74
C ARG A 194 10.64 2.92 -7.97
N ARG A 195 9.59 2.15 -7.59
CA ARG A 195 9.65 0.70 -7.53
C ARG A 195 8.83 -0.02 -8.59
N SER A 196 7.84 0.65 -9.20
CA SER A 196 6.97 0.01 -10.16
C SER A 196 7.70 -0.33 -11.47
N PRO A 197 7.72 -1.59 -11.89
CA PRO A 197 8.21 -1.96 -13.22
C PRO A 197 7.16 -1.71 -14.32
N ARG A 198 5.92 -1.37 -13.94
CA ARG A 198 4.80 -1.10 -14.84
C ARG A 198 4.60 0.41 -15.00
N ALA A 199 3.93 0.82 -16.07
CA ALA A 199 3.52 2.21 -16.23
C ALA A 199 2.68 2.66 -15.02
N LEU A 200 2.92 3.86 -14.51
CA LEU A 200 2.23 4.41 -13.35
C LEU A 200 1.50 5.70 -13.72
N LEU A 201 0.21 5.74 -13.46
CA LEU A 201 -0.60 6.95 -13.57
C LEU A 201 -0.96 7.48 -12.18
N LEU A 202 -0.67 8.76 -11.95
CA LEU A 202 -1.03 9.43 -10.71
C LEU A 202 -2.24 10.34 -10.94
N GLY A 203 -3.36 10.00 -10.28
CA GLY A 203 -4.56 10.83 -10.33
C GLY A 203 -4.33 12.15 -9.62
N SER A 204 -4.36 13.27 -10.37
CA SER A 204 -4.20 14.62 -9.82
C SER A 204 -5.55 15.34 -9.75
N PRO A 205 -5.81 16.20 -8.74
CA PRO A 205 -6.90 17.14 -8.81
C PRO A 205 -6.65 18.09 -9.99
N ARG A 206 -7.68 18.37 -10.80
CA ARG A 206 -7.63 19.52 -11.72
C ARG A 206 -7.40 20.77 -10.88
N SER A 207 -6.27 21.44 -11.03
CA SER A 207 -6.15 22.84 -10.64
C SER A 207 -7.20 23.62 -11.43
N ARG A 208 -8.11 24.24 -10.72
CA ARG A 208 -8.94 25.30 -11.31
C ARG A 208 -8.09 26.54 -11.53
#